data_a589d22800616b9fb970b8137e6fa530
#
_entry.id   a589d22800616b9fb970b8137e6fa530
#
_cell.length_a   1.000
_cell.length_b   1.000
_cell.length_c   1.000
_cell.angle_alpha   90.00
_cell.angle_beta   90.00
_cell.angle_gamma   90.00
#
_symmetry.space_group_name_H-M   'P 1'
#
loop_
_entity.id
_entity.type
_entity.pdbx_description
1 polymer ?
#
loop_
_entity_poly.entity_id
_entity_poly.type
_entity_poly.pdbx_seq_one_letter_code
_entity_poly.pdbx_strand_id
1 'polypeptide(L)'
;MASVTQTIPQFSLGMSEQPDNLKFPGQVTEIVNAIPDVTKGLFKRPGAKRIGTDKLANVQSGGSWFHYFRDETEGSYIGQVAADGQVRVWRCSDGQQMTTSYTHDGTDHQSAVQAYLATSDPENLQFLTINDTTFVSSRDSTNSNTIVGETGSSTARPDAHFAMLELLRTENGRQYGIDIFRTADVTSISRATRIRITDDTLFEGDGSGSCPGIGTQVFAVSAANSYSGVTTVSVKDSSNNDLTPSSRSGSAGGPPKNLIFRVSSLGQQGVSPNYNASSDGPDGDNYQCSYQREIVLLHGGEGWAVGDKVVVELDSAKGGGGGSKAAAQTTPAQYTITVEEVETTQVNATISSNGDGLVRPEPTPFDAQTAVTADTIIGGIIADLPSGINAKQIGNGIYFFSTQSFTINIVENDLMRVMQGSVNDVQSLPNQCKNGYIVRVANALRAEEDDYYLKFEGQNGKDGSGSWTECALPGITTTLTNMPLVIQRTATTTFTVRPFTYGTRDVGDTFTNPMPSFVGKRINKVLFFRNRLALLAGENVITSRPGTLGEPNFFIETALTVSVADPVDISAASMFPSDLFD
;
A
#
# COMPACT_ATOMS: atom_id res chain seq x y z
N MET A 1 -44.92 66.89 -36.94
CA MET A 1 -44.42 65.56 -36.68
C MET A 1 -45.61 64.75 -36.19
N ALA A 2 -45.91 63.64 -36.84
CA ALA A 2 -46.98 62.76 -36.39
C ALA A 2 -46.46 61.99 -35.16
N SER A 3 -47.25 61.98 -34.09
CA SER A 3 -46.91 61.17 -32.90
C SER A 3 -47.02 59.69 -33.25
N VAL A 4 -45.96 58.94 -33.07
CA VAL A 4 -46.01 57.50 -33.17
C VAL A 4 -46.48 56.96 -31.82
N THR A 5 -47.68 56.40 -31.79
CA THR A 5 -48.25 55.78 -30.61
C THR A 5 -47.96 54.27 -30.70
N GLN A 6 -47.16 53.74 -29.80
CA GLN A 6 -46.96 52.30 -29.66
C GLN A 6 -47.83 51.81 -28.50
N THR A 7 -48.72 50.90 -28.78
CA THR A 7 -49.53 50.24 -27.74
C THR A 7 -48.88 48.94 -27.34
N ILE A 8 -48.51 48.82 -26.08
CA ILE A 8 -48.05 47.55 -25.49
C ILE A 8 -49.25 46.86 -24.87
N PRO A 9 -49.82 45.84 -25.48
CA PRO A 9 -51.09 45.30 -25.09
C PRO A 9 -51.16 44.67 -23.71
N GLN A 10 -50.17 43.90 -23.34
CA GLN A 10 -50.08 43.21 -22.02
C GLN A 10 -48.63 42.79 -21.71
N PHE A 11 -48.27 42.85 -20.43
CA PHE A 11 -46.96 42.31 -19.93
C PHE A 11 -47.12 40.87 -19.42
N SER A 12 -47.75 39.99 -20.20
CA SER A 12 -48.13 38.65 -19.79
C SER A 12 -47.13 37.58 -20.24
N LEU A 13 -46.14 37.94 -21.07
CA LEU A 13 -45.16 36.98 -21.60
C LEU A 13 -43.93 36.79 -20.70
N GLY A 14 -43.93 37.39 -19.51
CA GLY A 14 -42.92 37.16 -18.50
C GLY A 14 -41.60 37.93 -18.68
N MET A 15 -40.59 37.56 -17.93
CA MET A 15 -39.24 38.11 -17.99
C MET A 15 -38.42 37.45 -19.11
N SER A 16 -37.58 38.23 -19.77
CA SER A 16 -36.60 37.74 -20.75
C SER A 16 -35.28 38.47 -20.59
N GLU A 17 -34.19 37.71 -20.53
CA GLU A 17 -32.81 38.22 -20.49
C GLU A 17 -32.25 38.55 -21.88
N GLN A 18 -33.04 38.33 -22.95
CA GLN A 18 -32.63 38.68 -24.30
C GLN A 18 -32.41 40.19 -24.43
N PRO A 19 -31.50 40.62 -25.30
CA PRO A 19 -31.38 42.04 -25.67
C PRO A 19 -32.69 42.64 -26.09
N ASP A 20 -32.94 43.92 -25.81
CA ASP A 20 -34.24 44.59 -26.00
C ASP A 20 -34.76 44.51 -27.44
N ASN A 21 -33.88 44.46 -28.43
CA ASN A 21 -34.21 44.33 -29.85
C ASN A 21 -34.71 42.91 -30.25
N LEU A 22 -34.51 41.92 -29.39
CA LEU A 22 -34.94 40.53 -29.61
C LEU A 22 -36.12 40.12 -28.74
N LYS A 23 -36.54 40.97 -27.81
CA LYS A 23 -37.70 40.70 -26.96
C LYS A 23 -38.99 40.76 -27.73
N PHE A 24 -39.90 39.83 -27.46
CA PHE A 24 -41.24 39.89 -28.01
C PHE A 24 -42.08 40.98 -27.30
N PRO A 25 -43.01 41.63 -28.00
CA PRO A 25 -43.91 42.55 -27.36
C PRO A 25 -44.68 41.88 -26.22
N GLY A 26 -44.62 42.46 -25.03
CA GLY A 26 -45.24 41.90 -23.82
C GLY A 26 -44.26 41.14 -22.91
N GLN A 27 -42.99 40.95 -23.31
CA GLN A 27 -41.91 40.56 -22.42
C GLN A 27 -41.30 41.77 -21.72
N VAL A 28 -40.81 41.57 -20.53
CA VAL A 28 -40.18 42.63 -19.71
C VAL A 28 -38.79 42.22 -19.26
N THR A 29 -37.92 43.20 -18.98
CA THR A 29 -36.56 42.97 -18.48
C THR A 29 -36.56 42.62 -17.00
N GLU A 30 -37.45 43.23 -16.24
CA GLU A 30 -37.53 43.02 -14.79
C GLU A 30 -38.99 43.10 -14.32
N ILE A 31 -39.36 42.23 -13.39
CA ILE A 31 -40.68 42.24 -12.73
C ILE A 31 -40.48 42.24 -11.23
N VAL A 32 -40.94 43.31 -10.57
CA VAL A 32 -40.88 43.43 -9.11
C VAL A 32 -42.30 43.44 -8.54
N ASN A 33 -42.57 42.50 -7.62
CA ASN A 33 -43.85 42.36 -6.93
C ASN A 33 -45.09 42.23 -7.84
N ALA A 34 -44.92 41.71 -9.06
CA ALA A 34 -46.00 41.43 -9.99
C ALA A 34 -45.86 40.02 -10.57
N ILE A 35 -46.95 39.43 -11.00
CA ILE A 35 -47.04 38.09 -11.61
C ILE A 35 -47.69 38.25 -12.99
N PRO A 36 -47.01 37.84 -14.07
CA PRO A 36 -47.60 37.78 -15.39
C PRO A 36 -48.51 36.55 -15.52
N ASP A 37 -49.68 36.70 -16.01
CA ASP A 37 -50.66 35.65 -16.27
C ASP A 37 -51.28 35.84 -17.63
N VAL A 38 -51.30 34.82 -18.46
CA VAL A 38 -51.82 34.93 -19.85
C VAL A 38 -53.33 35.26 -19.92
N THR A 39 -54.05 34.93 -18.86
CA THR A 39 -55.51 35.17 -18.81
C THR A 39 -55.88 36.47 -18.10
N LYS A 40 -55.10 36.87 -17.10
CA LYS A 40 -55.39 38.03 -16.24
C LYS A 40 -54.51 39.25 -16.52
N GLY A 41 -53.51 39.09 -17.36
CA GLY A 41 -52.48 40.10 -17.56
C GLY A 41 -51.44 40.15 -16.38
N LEU A 42 -50.87 41.36 -16.22
CA LEU A 42 -49.92 41.59 -15.09
C LEU A 42 -50.74 42.02 -13.86
N PHE A 43 -50.60 41.24 -12.77
CA PHE A 43 -51.30 41.60 -11.54
C PHE A 43 -50.30 41.62 -10.35
N LYS A 44 -50.68 42.31 -9.31
CA LYS A 44 -49.84 42.43 -8.10
C LYS A 44 -49.65 41.07 -7.42
N ARG A 45 -48.44 40.77 -7.04
CA ARG A 45 -48.13 39.59 -6.23
C ARG A 45 -49.00 39.60 -4.95
N PRO A 46 -49.66 38.48 -4.63
CA PRO A 46 -50.36 38.35 -3.36
C PRO A 46 -49.43 38.63 -2.17
N GLY A 47 -49.96 39.21 -1.13
CA GLY A 47 -49.26 39.38 0.12
C GLY A 47 -48.87 38.02 0.73
N ALA A 48 -47.81 37.97 1.50
CA ALA A 48 -47.48 36.81 2.26
C ALA A 48 -48.58 36.49 3.29
N LYS A 49 -49.00 35.22 3.35
CA LYS A 49 -49.92 34.73 4.38
C LYS A 49 -49.07 34.07 5.48
N ARG A 50 -49.28 34.50 6.72
CA ARG A 50 -48.66 33.86 7.88
C ARG A 50 -49.22 32.46 8.07
N ILE A 51 -48.37 31.49 8.25
CA ILE A 51 -48.72 30.11 8.61
C ILE A 51 -48.67 29.97 10.13
N GLY A 52 -49.77 29.51 10.71
CA GLY A 52 -49.88 29.37 12.17
C GLY A 52 -50.16 30.69 12.90
N THR A 53 -50.36 30.62 14.20
CA THR A 53 -50.61 31.75 15.10
C THR A 53 -49.36 32.34 15.70
N ASP A 54 -48.31 31.52 15.88
CA ASP A 54 -47.07 31.86 16.58
C ASP A 54 -45.84 31.86 15.67
N LYS A 55 -44.72 32.37 16.16
CA LYS A 55 -43.42 32.24 15.50
C LYS A 55 -42.99 30.79 15.54
N LEU A 56 -42.16 30.37 14.58
CA LEU A 56 -41.51 29.07 14.66
C LEU A 56 -40.73 28.95 15.99
N ALA A 57 -40.95 27.85 16.69
CA ALA A 57 -40.31 27.61 17.99
C ALA A 57 -38.80 27.45 17.84
N ASN A 58 -38.01 27.95 18.80
CA ASN A 58 -36.57 27.74 18.91
C ASN A 58 -35.72 28.20 17.72
N VAL A 59 -36.21 29.08 16.87
CA VAL A 59 -35.42 29.70 15.81
C VAL A 59 -34.29 30.51 16.42
N GLN A 60 -33.08 30.32 15.92
CA GLN A 60 -31.88 31.08 16.32
C GLN A 60 -31.68 32.29 15.40
N SER A 61 -31.08 33.34 15.94
CA SER A 61 -30.64 34.48 15.12
C SER A 61 -29.47 34.05 14.24
N GLY A 62 -29.53 34.37 12.95
CA GLY A 62 -28.54 33.89 11.98
C GLY A 62 -28.74 32.42 11.59
N GLY A 63 -27.74 31.84 11.00
CA GLY A 63 -27.77 30.46 10.51
C GLY A 63 -28.26 30.32 9.07
N SER A 64 -28.01 29.17 8.51
CA SER A 64 -28.35 28.84 7.12
C SER A 64 -29.69 28.15 7.06
N TRP A 65 -30.47 28.46 6.02
CA TRP A 65 -31.79 27.92 5.84
C TRP A 65 -31.85 27.02 4.62
N PHE A 66 -32.63 25.93 4.70
CA PHE A 66 -32.91 25.04 3.59
C PHE A 66 -34.37 24.67 3.52
N HIS A 67 -34.82 24.30 2.32
CA HIS A 67 -36.18 23.85 2.04
C HIS A 67 -36.13 22.36 1.69
N TYR A 68 -37.10 21.64 2.24
CA TYR A 68 -37.27 20.21 1.98
C TYR A 68 -38.72 19.98 1.56
N PHE A 69 -38.91 19.45 0.37
CA PHE A 69 -40.23 19.05 -0.14
C PHE A 69 -40.21 17.54 -0.34
N ARG A 70 -41.16 16.85 0.27
CA ARG A 70 -41.26 15.40 0.14
C ARG A 70 -42.20 15.02 -1.01
N ASP A 71 -43.49 15.30 -0.83
CA ASP A 71 -44.55 14.98 -1.77
C ASP A 71 -45.79 15.89 -1.50
N GLU A 72 -46.81 15.72 -2.30
CA GLU A 72 -48.04 16.52 -2.16
C GLU A 72 -48.82 16.24 -0.87
N THR A 73 -48.68 15.03 -0.30
CA THR A 73 -49.42 14.62 0.90
C THR A 73 -48.74 15.13 2.17
N GLU A 74 -47.43 14.96 2.26
CA GLU A 74 -46.63 15.34 3.42
C GLU A 74 -46.24 16.83 3.38
N GLY A 75 -46.12 17.39 2.19
CA GLY A 75 -45.83 18.81 1.96
C GLY A 75 -44.38 19.20 2.15
N SER A 76 -44.20 20.46 2.51
CA SER A 76 -42.88 21.09 2.65
C SER A 76 -42.47 21.24 4.09
N TYR A 77 -41.15 21.22 4.29
CA TYR A 77 -40.50 21.53 5.55
C TYR A 77 -39.46 22.65 5.31
N ILE A 78 -39.20 23.43 6.33
CA ILE A 78 -38.13 24.40 6.35
C ILE A 78 -37.15 24.03 7.47
N GLY A 79 -35.87 24.04 7.16
CA GLY A 79 -34.82 23.73 8.13
C GLY A 79 -33.88 24.90 8.36
N GLN A 80 -33.34 24.99 9.57
CA GLN A 80 -32.30 25.92 9.94
C GLN A 80 -31.11 25.15 10.50
N VAL A 81 -29.94 25.48 10.02
CA VAL A 81 -28.69 25.12 10.67
C VAL A 81 -28.17 26.36 11.39
N ALA A 82 -28.15 26.33 12.70
CA ALA A 82 -27.71 27.46 13.52
C ALA A 82 -26.17 27.64 13.47
N ALA A 83 -25.67 28.78 13.91
CA ALA A 83 -24.22 29.05 13.90
C ALA A 83 -23.38 28.04 14.69
N ASP A 84 -23.98 27.37 15.67
CA ASP A 84 -23.35 26.30 16.48
C ASP A 84 -23.45 24.91 15.83
N GLY A 85 -23.99 24.81 14.61
CA GLY A 85 -24.18 23.55 13.87
C GLY A 85 -25.42 22.76 14.26
N GLN A 86 -26.27 23.25 15.17
CA GLN A 86 -27.52 22.55 15.48
C GLN A 86 -28.53 22.67 14.34
N VAL A 87 -29.14 21.55 13.99
CA VAL A 87 -30.17 21.48 12.95
C VAL A 87 -31.56 21.49 13.59
N ARG A 88 -32.47 22.32 13.05
CA ARG A 88 -33.88 22.36 13.41
C ARG A 88 -34.72 22.32 12.15
N VAL A 89 -35.84 21.61 12.21
CA VAL A 89 -36.74 21.47 11.05
C VAL A 89 -38.17 21.73 11.51
N TRP A 90 -38.93 22.43 10.71
CA TRP A 90 -40.37 22.72 10.95
C TRP A 90 -41.17 22.33 9.73
N ARG A 91 -42.36 21.79 9.97
CA ARG A 91 -43.32 21.51 8.92
C ARG A 91 -44.00 22.81 8.45
N CYS A 92 -44.03 23.04 7.17
CA CYS A 92 -44.56 24.30 6.62
C CYS A 92 -46.10 24.44 6.73
N SER A 93 -46.85 23.35 6.86
CA SER A 93 -48.31 23.38 6.93
C SER A 93 -48.86 24.02 8.21
N ASP A 94 -48.17 23.82 9.34
CA ASP A 94 -48.61 24.24 10.67
C ASP A 94 -47.51 24.89 11.53
N GLY A 95 -46.26 24.86 11.08
CA GLY A 95 -45.13 25.42 11.81
C GLY A 95 -44.63 24.53 12.97
N GLN A 96 -45.12 23.28 13.06
CA GLN A 96 -44.67 22.36 14.10
C GLN A 96 -43.18 22.01 13.92
N GLN A 97 -42.45 22.13 15.02
CA GLN A 97 -41.04 21.69 15.03
C GLN A 97 -40.95 20.17 15.06
N MET A 98 -40.14 19.61 14.18
CA MET A 98 -39.82 18.19 14.09
C MET A 98 -38.72 17.81 15.08
N THR A 99 -38.65 16.54 15.47
CA THR A 99 -37.54 16.00 16.26
C THR A 99 -36.31 15.85 15.38
N THR A 100 -35.19 16.35 15.85
CA THR A 100 -33.89 16.15 15.18
C THR A 100 -33.07 15.14 15.99
N SER A 101 -32.68 14.05 15.36
CA SER A 101 -31.82 13.01 15.92
C SER A 101 -30.46 13.02 15.27
N TYR A 102 -29.42 12.72 16.04
CA TYR A 102 -28.04 12.56 15.54
C TYR A 102 -27.54 11.12 15.69
N THR A 103 -28.42 10.22 16.13
CA THR A 103 -28.08 8.80 16.33
C THR A 103 -28.44 7.99 15.09
N HIS A 104 -27.50 7.22 14.59
CA HIS A 104 -27.66 6.30 13.47
C HIS A 104 -26.86 5.02 13.72
N ASP A 105 -27.50 3.87 13.49
CA ASP A 105 -26.91 2.53 13.72
C ASP A 105 -26.27 2.37 15.12
N GLY A 106 -26.94 2.91 16.13
CA GLY A 106 -26.47 2.84 17.51
C GLY A 106 -25.34 3.81 17.87
N THR A 107 -24.86 4.61 16.91
CA THR A 107 -23.77 5.59 17.12
C THR A 107 -24.35 7.00 17.19
N ASP A 108 -23.93 7.77 18.19
CA ASP A 108 -24.22 9.21 18.30
C ASP A 108 -23.18 10.02 17.56
N HIS A 109 -23.63 10.76 16.56
CA HIS A 109 -22.81 11.61 15.71
C HIS A 109 -22.92 13.12 16.05
N GLN A 110 -23.63 13.50 17.11
CA GLN A 110 -23.99 14.88 17.39
C GLN A 110 -22.78 15.82 17.41
N SER A 111 -21.76 15.48 18.15
CA SER A 111 -20.57 16.33 18.30
C SER A 111 -19.84 16.56 16.96
N ALA A 112 -19.63 15.48 16.18
CA ALA A 112 -18.95 15.56 14.89
C ALA A 112 -19.78 16.34 13.84
N VAL A 113 -21.09 16.09 13.80
CA VAL A 113 -22.02 16.79 12.90
C VAL A 113 -22.07 18.27 13.22
N GLN A 114 -22.23 18.65 14.48
CA GLN A 114 -22.27 20.05 14.88
C GLN A 114 -20.95 20.77 14.60
N ALA A 115 -19.81 20.11 14.84
CA ALA A 115 -18.50 20.67 14.49
C ALA A 115 -18.33 20.90 12.98
N TYR A 116 -18.83 20.00 12.15
CA TYR A 116 -18.79 20.15 10.68
C TYR A 116 -19.70 21.29 10.18
N LEU A 117 -20.89 21.45 10.76
CA LEU A 117 -21.90 22.41 10.34
C LEU A 117 -21.75 23.80 10.99
N ALA A 118 -20.98 23.93 12.07
CA ALA A 118 -20.79 25.19 12.76
C ALA A 118 -20.13 26.22 11.83
N THR A 119 -20.74 27.40 11.68
CA THR A 119 -20.20 28.51 10.89
C THR A 119 -20.82 29.83 11.30
N SER A 120 -20.05 30.90 11.25
CA SER A 120 -20.54 32.26 11.47
C SER A 120 -21.14 32.88 10.22
N ASP A 121 -20.80 32.33 9.05
CA ASP A 121 -21.30 32.79 7.75
C ASP A 121 -22.31 31.79 7.17
N PRO A 122 -23.63 32.17 7.10
CA PRO A 122 -24.67 31.30 6.55
C PRO A 122 -24.41 30.82 5.13
N GLU A 123 -23.65 31.55 4.32
CA GLU A 123 -23.38 31.21 2.93
C GLU A 123 -22.37 30.07 2.78
N ASN A 124 -21.66 29.73 3.83
CA ASN A 124 -20.72 28.61 3.84
C ASN A 124 -21.41 27.24 3.75
N LEU A 125 -22.67 27.14 4.11
CA LEU A 125 -23.42 25.89 4.00
C LEU A 125 -24.18 25.82 2.69
N GLN A 126 -24.02 24.75 1.95
CA GLN A 126 -24.72 24.47 0.70
C GLN A 126 -25.62 23.26 0.88
N PHE A 127 -26.83 23.36 0.39
CA PHE A 127 -27.86 22.34 0.54
C PHE A 127 -28.31 21.82 -0.81
N LEU A 128 -28.46 20.50 -0.92
CA LEU A 128 -29.05 19.84 -2.07
C LEU A 128 -30.03 18.78 -1.59
N THR A 129 -31.31 18.97 -1.88
CA THR A 129 -32.36 18.00 -1.51
C THR A 129 -32.70 17.12 -2.71
N ILE A 130 -32.58 15.80 -2.49
CA ILE A 130 -32.93 14.77 -3.47
C ILE A 130 -33.79 13.74 -2.75
N ASN A 131 -35.03 13.55 -3.21
CA ASN A 131 -36.00 12.69 -2.55
C ASN A 131 -36.10 13.01 -1.03
N ASP A 132 -35.92 12.05 -0.18
CA ASP A 132 -36.01 12.18 1.29
C ASP A 132 -34.69 12.59 1.97
N THR A 133 -33.69 13.00 1.20
CA THR A 133 -32.34 13.28 1.71
C THR A 133 -31.87 14.66 1.28
N THR A 134 -31.47 15.48 2.24
CA THR A 134 -30.79 16.76 1.99
C THR A 134 -29.30 16.60 2.29
N PHE A 135 -28.47 16.69 1.26
CA PHE A 135 -27.02 16.76 1.39
C PHE A 135 -26.61 18.15 1.85
N VAL A 136 -25.67 18.21 2.77
CA VAL A 136 -25.12 19.47 3.30
C VAL A 136 -23.61 19.44 3.20
N SER A 137 -23.04 20.39 2.47
CA SER A 137 -21.59 20.62 2.45
C SER A 137 -21.24 21.93 3.13
N SER A 138 -20.13 21.95 3.84
CA SER A 138 -19.58 23.14 4.48
C SER A 138 -18.24 23.52 3.83
N ARG A 139 -18.15 24.76 3.37
CA ARG A 139 -16.92 25.34 2.83
C ARG A 139 -16.23 26.29 3.82
N ASP A 140 -16.65 26.28 5.09
CA ASP A 140 -16.04 27.12 6.13
C ASP A 140 -14.55 26.80 6.28
N SER A 141 -13.71 27.83 6.17
CA SER A 141 -12.25 27.69 6.26
C SER A 141 -11.75 27.63 7.70
N THR A 142 -12.57 28.02 8.67
CA THR A 142 -12.19 28.01 10.10
C THR A 142 -12.34 26.62 10.71
N ASN A 143 -13.18 25.78 10.13
CA ASN A 143 -13.37 24.40 10.53
C ASN A 143 -12.52 23.46 9.67
N SER A 144 -12.10 22.33 10.24
CA SER A 144 -11.32 21.32 9.52
C SER A 144 -12.18 20.51 8.55
N ASN A 145 -12.85 21.20 7.59
CA ASN A 145 -13.73 20.56 6.60
C ASN A 145 -12.98 20.12 5.33
N THR A 146 -11.67 20.09 5.38
CA THR A 146 -10.85 19.50 4.32
C THR A 146 -11.05 18.00 4.33
N ILE A 147 -11.34 17.43 3.16
CA ILE A 147 -11.55 15.99 3.01
C ILE A 147 -10.24 15.25 3.24
N VAL A 148 -10.28 14.27 4.12
CA VAL A 148 -9.15 13.37 4.38
C VAL A 148 -9.50 12.00 3.81
N GLY A 149 -8.64 11.48 2.95
CA GLY A 149 -8.69 10.12 2.45
C GLY A 149 -7.63 9.24 3.13
N GLU A 150 -7.89 7.96 3.19
CA GLU A 150 -7.02 6.96 3.82
C GLU A 150 -6.62 7.25 5.26
N THR A 151 -7.55 7.02 6.15
CA THR A 151 -7.24 6.81 7.55
C THR A 151 -7.28 5.31 7.79
N GLY A 152 -6.17 4.65 7.82
CA GLY A 152 -6.21 3.24 8.13
C GLY A 152 -4.84 2.61 8.19
N SER A 153 -4.62 1.91 9.25
CA SER A 153 -3.62 0.90 9.37
C SER A 153 -3.82 -0.10 8.24
N SER A 154 -2.87 -0.21 7.33
CA SER A 154 -2.76 -1.36 6.46
C SER A 154 -2.39 -2.56 7.34
N THR A 155 -3.35 -3.19 7.95
CA THR A 155 -3.19 -4.60 8.29
C THR A 155 -3.30 -5.33 6.96
N ALA A 156 -2.26 -5.22 6.16
CA ALA A 156 -2.14 -6.01 4.97
C ALA A 156 -2.36 -7.46 5.39
N ARG A 157 -3.30 -8.12 4.74
CA ARG A 157 -3.46 -9.55 4.90
C ARG A 157 -2.10 -10.19 4.63
N PRO A 158 -1.50 -10.92 5.57
CA PRO A 158 -0.19 -11.51 5.33
C PRO A 158 -0.34 -12.63 4.30
N ASP A 159 -0.01 -12.34 3.04
CA ASP A 159 -0.11 -13.29 1.92
C ASP A 159 0.69 -14.58 2.17
N ALA A 160 1.78 -14.48 2.93
CA ALA A 160 2.57 -15.62 3.35
C ALA A 160 1.87 -16.59 4.34
N HIS A 161 0.66 -16.27 4.79
CA HIS A 161 -0.14 -17.13 5.70
C HIS A 161 -1.13 -18.04 4.95
N PHE A 162 -1.22 -17.93 3.64
CA PHE A 162 -2.18 -18.65 2.81
C PHE A 162 -1.52 -19.13 1.52
N ALA A 163 -1.94 -20.28 1.04
CA ALA A 163 -1.57 -20.77 -0.29
C ALA A 163 -2.69 -21.64 -0.86
N MET A 164 -2.74 -21.71 -2.17
CA MET A 164 -3.62 -22.62 -2.89
C MET A 164 -2.79 -23.51 -3.80
N LEU A 165 -2.90 -24.83 -3.65
CA LEU A 165 -2.32 -25.82 -4.53
C LEU A 165 -3.44 -26.40 -5.39
N GLU A 166 -3.21 -26.50 -6.66
CA GLU A 166 -4.12 -27.15 -7.62
C GLU A 166 -3.45 -28.41 -8.17
N LEU A 167 -4.18 -29.51 -8.16
CA LEU A 167 -3.78 -30.74 -8.80
C LEU A 167 -4.21 -30.68 -10.28
N LEU A 168 -3.23 -30.68 -11.17
CA LEU A 168 -3.46 -30.56 -12.62
C LEU A 168 -3.79 -31.90 -13.25
N ARG A 169 -3.12 -32.97 -12.83
CA ARG A 169 -3.28 -34.33 -13.35
C ARG A 169 -3.11 -35.37 -12.27
N THR A 170 -3.79 -36.50 -12.45
CA THR A 170 -3.61 -37.71 -11.64
C THR A 170 -3.02 -38.80 -12.50
N GLU A 171 -1.84 -39.30 -12.14
CA GLU A 171 -1.12 -40.32 -12.90
C GLU A 171 -0.67 -41.46 -11.97
N ASN A 172 -0.63 -42.68 -12.52
CA ASN A 172 -0.07 -43.83 -11.81
C ASN A 172 1.46 -43.78 -11.81
N GLY A 173 2.09 -44.31 -10.77
CA GLY A 173 3.54 -44.38 -10.66
C GLY A 173 4.23 -43.05 -10.45
N ARG A 174 3.52 -42.03 -9.99
CA ARG A 174 4.06 -40.68 -9.72
C ARG A 174 4.05 -40.37 -8.23
N GLN A 175 4.98 -39.52 -7.80
CA GLN A 175 5.03 -38.99 -6.45
C GLN A 175 4.63 -37.52 -6.43
N TYR A 176 3.65 -37.19 -5.60
CA TYR A 176 3.13 -35.83 -5.43
C TYR A 176 3.74 -35.20 -4.20
N GLY A 177 4.90 -34.58 -4.36
CA GLY A 177 5.66 -33.98 -3.26
C GLY A 177 5.54 -32.47 -3.23
N ILE A 178 5.43 -31.93 -2.02
CA ILE A 178 5.55 -30.50 -1.74
C ILE A 178 6.64 -30.28 -0.68
N ASP A 179 7.26 -29.11 -0.73
CA ASP A 179 8.16 -28.62 0.29
C ASP A 179 7.49 -27.42 0.97
N ILE A 180 7.01 -27.60 2.19
CA ILE A 180 6.25 -26.61 2.94
C ILE A 180 6.82 -26.44 4.35
N PHE A 181 7.21 -25.22 4.70
CA PHE A 181 7.83 -24.92 5.98
C PHE A 181 7.48 -23.50 6.44
N ARG A 182 7.39 -23.30 7.75
CA ARG A 182 7.10 -21.98 8.32
C ARG A 182 8.30 -21.07 8.19
N THR A 183 8.06 -19.78 7.98
CA THR A 183 9.12 -18.76 7.91
C THR A 183 9.92 -18.67 9.21
N ALA A 184 9.30 -18.97 10.36
CA ALA A 184 10.00 -19.02 11.65
C ALA A 184 11.02 -20.17 11.73
N ASP A 185 10.86 -21.21 10.91
CA ASP A 185 11.75 -22.35 10.84
C ASP A 185 12.83 -22.15 9.76
N VAL A 186 12.82 -21.02 9.08
CA VAL A 186 13.79 -20.64 8.05
C VAL A 186 14.84 -19.74 8.64
N THR A 187 16.08 -20.10 8.45
CA THR A 187 17.22 -19.27 8.81
C THR A 187 17.78 -18.59 7.58
N SER A 188 18.01 -17.31 7.67
CA SER A 188 18.76 -16.59 6.65
C SER A 188 20.26 -16.83 6.86
N ILE A 189 20.92 -17.40 5.88
CA ILE A 189 22.37 -17.54 5.86
C ILE A 189 22.94 -16.55 4.89
N SER A 190 23.79 -15.65 5.38
CA SER A 190 24.57 -14.75 4.54
C SER A 190 25.95 -15.37 4.26
N ARG A 191 26.31 -15.46 2.99
CA ARG A 191 27.58 -16.00 2.51
C ARG A 191 28.38 -14.91 1.81
N ALA A 192 29.67 -14.84 2.08
CA ALA A 192 30.54 -13.95 1.33
C ALA A 192 30.64 -14.43 -0.14
N THR A 193 30.43 -13.54 -1.06
CA THR A 193 30.59 -13.80 -2.51
C THR A 193 31.82 -13.10 -3.07
N ARG A 194 32.29 -12.05 -2.41
CA ARG A 194 33.50 -11.34 -2.77
C ARG A 194 34.29 -10.91 -1.53
N ILE A 195 35.59 -11.14 -1.58
CA ILE A 195 36.56 -10.75 -0.55
C ILE A 195 37.72 -10.02 -1.17
N ARG A 196 38.36 -9.13 -0.41
CA ARG A 196 39.55 -8.40 -0.86
C ARG A 196 40.54 -8.20 0.29
N ILE A 197 41.85 -8.20 -0.03
CA ILE A 197 42.88 -7.73 0.90
C ILE A 197 42.77 -6.21 0.95
N THR A 198 42.43 -5.67 2.14
CA THR A 198 42.21 -4.24 2.33
C THR A 198 43.34 -3.54 3.08
N ASP A 199 44.11 -4.32 3.83
CA ASP A 199 45.25 -3.82 4.55
C ASP A 199 46.32 -4.91 4.65
N ASP A 200 47.57 -4.51 4.53
CA ASP A 200 48.72 -5.36 4.68
C ASP A 200 49.88 -4.58 5.25
N THR A 201 50.37 -5.03 6.35
CA THR A 201 51.62 -4.55 6.94
C THR A 201 52.75 -5.40 6.43
N LEU A 202 53.65 -4.80 5.66
CA LEU A 202 54.81 -5.49 5.12
C LEU A 202 55.97 -5.53 6.13
N PHE A 203 56.68 -6.63 6.14
CA PHE A 203 57.99 -6.67 6.79
C PHE A 203 59.00 -5.82 6.02
N GLU A 204 59.76 -5.02 6.74
CA GLU A 204 61.05 -4.55 6.22
C GLU A 204 61.98 -5.75 6.08
N GLY A 205 62.81 -5.77 5.07
CA GLY A 205 63.76 -6.90 4.86
C GLY A 205 64.60 -7.16 6.10
N ASP A 206 64.91 -8.44 6.36
CA ASP A 206 65.67 -8.88 7.52
C ASP A 206 67.18 -8.59 7.46
N GLY A 207 67.62 -7.82 6.47
CA GLY A 207 69.04 -7.56 6.24
C GLY A 207 69.81 -8.72 5.57
N SER A 208 69.16 -9.85 5.36
CA SER A 208 69.79 -11.04 4.72
C SER A 208 69.53 -11.10 3.21
N GLY A 209 68.82 -10.14 2.67
CA GLY A 209 68.42 -10.09 1.25
C GLY A 209 67.28 -11.03 0.89
N SER A 210 66.58 -11.58 1.86
CA SER A 210 65.38 -12.38 1.63
C SER A 210 64.09 -11.65 2.03
N CYS A 211 63.07 -11.87 1.26
CA CYS A 211 61.75 -11.32 1.56
C CYS A 211 60.83 -12.43 2.09
N PRO A 212 60.54 -12.42 3.39
CA PRO A 212 59.65 -13.44 3.94
C PRO A 212 58.24 -13.35 3.38
N GLY A 213 57.62 -14.47 3.11
CA GLY A 213 56.24 -14.57 2.63
C GLY A 213 55.58 -15.84 3.16
N ILE A 214 54.28 -15.86 3.20
CA ILE A 214 53.53 -17.05 3.65
C ILE A 214 53.40 -18.11 2.55
N GLY A 215 53.93 -17.85 1.35
CA GLY A 215 53.69 -18.73 0.20
C GLY A 215 52.24 -18.81 -0.19
N THR A 216 51.77 -19.95 -0.62
CA THR A 216 50.37 -20.21 -0.92
C THR A 216 49.75 -21.00 0.23
N GLN A 217 48.73 -20.42 0.88
CA GLN A 217 48.03 -21.06 1.99
C GLN A 217 46.52 -20.96 1.83
N VAL A 218 45.81 -21.98 2.34
CA VAL A 218 44.35 -22.01 2.42
C VAL A 218 43.95 -21.80 3.87
N PHE A 219 43.14 -20.78 4.11
CA PHE A 219 42.59 -20.41 5.42
C PHE A 219 41.16 -20.89 5.53
N ALA A 220 40.81 -21.56 6.61
CA ALA A 220 39.45 -21.96 6.98
C ALA A 220 39.11 -21.32 8.33
N VAL A 221 38.24 -20.32 8.31
CA VAL A 221 38.01 -19.39 9.44
C VAL A 221 37.21 -20.00 10.60
N SER A 222 36.81 -21.23 10.57
CA SER A 222 36.08 -21.86 11.69
C SER A 222 36.88 -22.91 12.46
N ALA A 223 38.04 -23.25 12.00
CA ALA A 223 38.83 -24.29 12.61
C ALA A 223 40.01 -23.69 13.36
N ALA A 224 40.31 -24.19 14.54
CA ALA A 224 41.54 -23.89 15.24
C ALA A 224 42.72 -24.56 14.51
N ASN A 225 43.01 -24.10 13.31
CA ASN A 225 44.07 -24.61 12.46
C ASN A 225 45.34 -23.81 12.68
N SER A 226 46.46 -24.52 12.79
CA SER A 226 47.78 -23.89 12.80
C SER A 226 48.24 -23.69 11.36
N TYR A 227 48.60 -22.49 11.01
CA TYR A 227 49.12 -22.15 9.68
C TYR A 227 50.61 -21.84 9.77
N SER A 228 51.37 -22.29 8.81
CA SER A 228 52.83 -22.05 8.81
C SER A 228 53.10 -20.54 8.61
N GLY A 229 53.83 -19.94 9.57
CA GLY A 229 54.18 -18.53 9.53
C GLY A 229 53.03 -17.58 9.94
N VAL A 230 52.00 -18.08 10.59
CA VAL A 230 50.87 -17.33 11.09
C VAL A 230 50.71 -17.53 12.58
N THR A 231 50.63 -16.44 13.35
CA THR A 231 50.46 -16.46 14.80
C THR A 231 49.01 -16.56 15.19
N THR A 232 48.14 -15.75 14.58
CA THR A 232 46.70 -15.72 14.88
C THR A 232 45.86 -15.46 13.64
N VAL A 233 44.63 -15.96 13.67
CA VAL A 233 43.55 -15.58 12.73
C VAL A 233 42.37 -15.13 13.58
N SER A 234 41.97 -13.89 13.43
CA SER A 234 40.84 -13.33 14.15
C SER A 234 39.79 -12.76 13.19
N VAL A 235 38.55 -12.72 13.66
CA VAL A 235 37.41 -12.16 12.87
C VAL A 235 36.89 -10.94 13.58
N LYS A 236 36.73 -9.87 12.82
CA LYS A 236 36.24 -8.57 13.31
C LYS A 236 35.07 -8.07 12.48
N ASP A 237 34.21 -7.24 13.10
CA ASP A 237 33.17 -6.53 12.36
C ASP A 237 33.74 -5.33 11.57
N SER A 238 32.86 -4.63 10.85
CA SER A 238 33.22 -3.42 10.10
C SER A 238 33.79 -2.29 10.97
N SER A 239 33.52 -2.31 12.29
CA SER A 239 33.97 -1.35 13.29
C SER A 239 35.23 -1.80 14.04
N ASN A 240 35.85 -2.91 13.61
CA ASN A 240 37.05 -3.55 14.21
C ASN A 240 36.82 -4.18 15.59
N ASN A 241 35.59 -4.47 16.01
CA ASN A 241 35.33 -5.25 17.21
C ASN A 241 35.48 -6.75 16.93
N ASP A 242 36.01 -7.50 17.87
CA ASP A 242 36.13 -8.94 17.73
C ASP A 242 34.75 -9.60 17.70
N LEU A 243 34.53 -10.48 16.70
CA LEU A 243 33.30 -11.24 16.58
C LEU A 243 33.43 -12.53 17.41
N THR A 244 32.73 -12.56 18.53
CA THR A 244 32.63 -13.70 19.43
C THR A 244 31.34 -14.49 19.19
N PRO A 245 31.21 -15.74 19.72
CA PRO A 245 29.99 -16.54 19.60
C PRO A 245 28.68 -15.84 20.02
N SER A 246 28.74 -14.81 20.85
CA SER A 246 27.59 -14.04 21.34
C SER A 246 27.36 -12.72 20.62
N SER A 247 28.24 -12.30 19.69
CA SER A 247 28.20 -10.96 19.09
C SER A 247 27.08 -10.74 18.08
N ARG A 248 26.47 -11.78 17.55
CA ARG A 248 25.32 -11.73 16.62
C ARG A 248 24.24 -12.68 17.09
N SER A 249 23.27 -12.14 17.84
CA SER A 249 22.03 -12.85 18.17
C SER A 249 21.02 -12.64 17.04
N GLY A 250 20.54 -13.71 16.43
CA GLY A 250 19.44 -13.65 15.45
C GLY A 250 19.67 -14.40 14.15
N SER A 251 20.90 -14.67 13.79
CA SER A 251 21.19 -15.70 12.78
C SER A 251 21.49 -16.99 13.51
N ALA A 252 21.09 -18.14 13.00
CA ALA A 252 21.30 -19.41 13.65
C ALA A 252 22.79 -19.58 14.02
N GLY A 253 23.10 -19.28 15.26
CA GLY A 253 24.18 -19.83 15.98
C GLY A 253 25.59 -19.37 15.73
N GLY A 254 25.91 -18.13 16.07
CA GLY A 254 27.30 -17.83 16.41
C GLY A 254 28.05 -16.90 15.45
N PRO A 255 29.37 -16.72 15.63
CA PRO A 255 30.18 -15.84 14.81
C PRO A 255 30.24 -16.31 13.37
N PRO A 256 30.59 -15.43 12.42
CA PRO A 256 30.85 -15.83 11.05
C PRO A 256 31.82 -16.98 10.99
N LYS A 257 31.50 -18.01 10.21
CA LYS A 257 32.26 -19.28 10.17
C LYS A 257 32.33 -19.83 8.75
N ASN A 258 33.21 -20.83 8.60
CA ASN A 258 33.36 -21.62 7.37
C ASN A 258 33.75 -20.81 6.12
N LEU A 259 34.27 -19.58 6.27
CA LEU A 259 34.89 -18.88 5.16
C LEU A 259 36.20 -19.56 4.80
N ILE A 260 36.31 -19.99 3.56
CA ILE A 260 37.55 -20.65 3.07
C ILE A 260 38.08 -19.83 1.90
N PHE A 261 39.30 -19.40 2.02
CA PHE A 261 39.97 -18.65 0.97
C PHE A 261 41.46 -19.08 0.86
N ARG A 262 42.01 -18.90 -0.32
CA ARG A 262 43.42 -19.12 -0.60
C ARG A 262 44.10 -17.77 -0.75
N VAL A 263 45.21 -17.58 -0.06
CA VAL A 263 46.09 -16.43 -0.27
C VAL A 263 47.41 -16.96 -0.80
N SER A 264 47.89 -16.37 -1.89
CA SER A 264 49.23 -16.57 -2.41
C SER A 264 50.02 -15.27 -2.24
N SER A 265 51.12 -15.34 -1.51
CA SER A 265 52.00 -14.20 -1.27
C SER A 265 53.41 -14.62 -1.68
N LEU A 266 53.82 -14.15 -2.84
CA LEU A 266 55.19 -14.34 -3.35
C LEU A 266 55.98 -13.07 -3.08
N GLY A 267 56.94 -13.14 -2.16
CA GLY A 267 57.88 -12.07 -1.91
C GLY A 267 58.88 -11.94 -3.06
N GLN A 268 59.00 -10.75 -3.62
CA GLN A 268 60.08 -10.39 -4.55
C GLN A 268 60.97 -9.38 -3.89
N GLN A 269 62.26 -9.65 -3.95
CA GLN A 269 63.26 -8.74 -3.45
C GLN A 269 63.36 -7.55 -4.39
N GLY A 270 63.12 -6.34 -3.87
CA GLY A 270 63.33 -5.10 -4.57
C GLY A 270 64.48 -4.31 -3.94
N VAL A 271 65.33 -3.77 -4.75
CA VAL A 271 66.40 -2.88 -4.26
C VAL A 271 65.82 -1.47 -4.15
N SER A 272 65.95 -0.85 -2.96
CA SER A 272 65.55 0.55 -2.80
C SER A 272 66.30 1.45 -3.82
N PRO A 273 65.65 2.41 -4.42
CA PRO A 273 66.33 3.38 -5.32
C PRO A 273 67.47 4.16 -4.63
N ASN A 274 67.53 4.13 -3.31
CA ASN A 274 68.59 4.76 -2.51
C ASN A 274 69.65 3.75 -2.02
N TYR A 275 69.61 2.51 -2.50
CA TYR A 275 70.63 1.50 -2.13
C TYR A 275 72.02 1.89 -2.62
N ASN A 276 72.95 2.01 -1.65
CA ASN A 276 74.34 2.27 -1.97
C ASN A 276 75.20 1.11 -1.45
N ALA A 277 75.63 0.22 -2.33
CA ALA A 277 76.38 -0.99 -2.01
C ALA A 277 77.69 -0.73 -1.25
N SER A 278 78.22 0.50 -1.27
CA SER A 278 79.45 0.85 -0.54
C SER A 278 79.25 1.38 0.86
N SER A 279 78.05 1.89 1.18
CA SER A 279 77.71 2.43 2.53
C SER A 279 76.74 1.58 3.30
N ASP A 280 75.91 0.81 2.59
CA ASP A 280 74.79 0.08 3.22
C ASP A 280 75.16 -1.39 3.51
N GLY A 281 76.34 -1.85 3.09
CA GLY A 281 76.83 -3.21 3.32
C GLY A 281 75.95 -4.31 2.71
N PRO A 282 76.33 -5.59 2.83
CA PRO A 282 75.52 -6.71 2.38
C PRO A 282 74.22 -6.86 3.23
N ASP A 283 74.18 -6.25 4.41
CA ASP A 283 73.04 -6.23 5.34
C ASP A 283 72.28 -4.91 5.26
N GLY A 284 72.33 -4.22 4.11
CA GLY A 284 71.79 -2.86 3.92
C GLY A 284 70.35 -2.68 4.34
N ASP A 285 70.14 -1.64 5.13
CA ASP A 285 68.89 -1.21 5.74
C ASP A 285 67.78 -0.80 4.74
N ASN A 286 68.04 -0.92 3.42
CA ASN A 286 67.21 -0.33 2.36
C ASN A 286 66.62 -1.34 1.37
N TYR A 287 66.52 -2.63 1.73
CA TYR A 287 65.76 -3.59 0.95
C TYR A 287 64.26 -3.44 1.16
N GLN A 288 63.55 -3.10 0.12
CA GLN A 288 62.07 -3.16 0.14
C GLN A 288 61.60 -4.46 -0.46
N CYS A 289 60.77 -5.16 0.25
CA CYS A 289 60.09 -6.34 -0.27
C CYS A 289 58.81 -5.94 -0.99
N SER A 290 58.68 -6.32 -2.25
CA SER A 290 57.42 -6.26 -2.96
C SER A 290 56.77 -7.63 -2.97
N TYR A 291 55.43 -7.64 -2.76
CA TYR A 291 54.69 -8.91 -2.72
C TYR A 291 53.65 -8.92 -3.83
N GLN A 292 53.67 -9.98 -4.64
CA GLN A 292 52.53 -10.32 -5.48
C GLN A 292 51.55 -11.09 -4.64
N ARG A 293 50.30 -10.60 -4.59
CA ARG A 293 49.24 -11.18 -3.76
C ARG A 293 48.07 -11.56 -4.60
N GLU A 294 47.63 -12.76 -4.42
CA GLU A 294 46.40 -13.26 -4.99
C GLU A 294 45.52 -13.77 -3.86
N ILE A 295 44.25 -13.37 -3.86
CA ILE A 295 43.25 -13.95 -2.96
C ILE A 295 42.16 -14.59 -3.78
N VAL A 296 41.78 -15.81 -3.44
CA VAL A 296 40.72 -16.55 -4.11
C VAL A 296 39.77 -17.06 -3.04
N LEU A 297 38.49 -16.65 -3.15
CA LEU A 297 37.43 -17.19 -2.33
C LEU A 297 37.11 -18.62 -2.81
N LEU A 298 37.20 -19.58 -1.92
CA LEU A 298 36.89 -20.99 -2.20
C LEU A 298 35.52 -21.39 -1.66
N HIS A 299 35.12 -20.83 -0.51
CA HIS A 299 33.80 -21.05 0.08
C HIS A 299 33.38 -19.82 0.90
N GLY A 300 32.18 -19.36 0.66
CA GLY A 300 31.65 -18.08 1.23
C GLY A 300 31.27 -18.10 2.70
N GLY A 301 31.34 -19.28 3.34
CA GLY A 301 31.02 -19.41 4.76
C GLY A 301 29.56 -19.11 5.11
N GLU A 302 29.33 -18.76 6.36
CA GLU A 302 27.99 -18.47 6.91
C GLU A 302 28.06 -17.32 7.92
N GLY A 303 27.04 -16.49 7.95
CA GLY A 303 26.90 -15.41 8.94
C GLY A 303 27.75 -14.16 8.66
N TRP A 304 28.29 -14.01 7.46
CA TRP A 304 29.12 -12.88 7.06
C TRP A 304 28.27 -11.66 6.68
N ALA A 305 28.81 -10.48 6.95
CA ALA A 305 28.26 -9.21 6.52
C ALA A 305 29.28 -8.40 5.73
N VAL A 306 28.81 -7.49 4.89
CA VAL A 306 29.68 -6.56 4.19
C VAL A 306 30.47 -5.72 5.20
N GLY A 307 31.78 -5.64 5.01
CA GLY A 307 32.69 -4.93 5.90
C GLY A 307 33.28 -5.80 7.02
N ASP A 308 32.86 -7.05 7.20
CA ASP A 308 33.53 -8.00 8.12
C ASP A 308 34.95 -8.27 7.65
N LYS A 309 35.83 -8.48 8.62
CA LYS A 309 37.25 -8.62 8.37
C LYS A 309 37.81 -9.93 8.97
N VAL A 310 38.65 -10.55 8.22
CA VAL A 310 39.55 -11.63 8.72
C VAL A 310 40.95 -11.06 8.82
N VAL A 311 41.47 -10.98 10.02
CA VAL A 311 42.84 -10.51 10.27
C VAL A 311 43.74 -11.71 10.50
N VAL A 312 44.72 -11.85 9.65
CA VAL A 312 45.75 -12.89 9.71
C VAL A 312 47.04 -12.25 10.17
N GLU A 313 47.47 -12.53 11.39
CA GLU A 313 48.72 -12.05 11.94
C GLU A 313 49.85 -13.04 11.62
N LEU A 314 50.93 -12.50 11.08
CA LEU A 314 52.07 -13.31 10.68
C LEU A 314 53.05 -13.46 11.85
N ASP A 315 53.76 -14.61 11.88
CA ASP A 315 54.79 -14.88 12.89
C ASP A 315 55.99 -13.95 12.69
N SER A 316 56.13 -12.96 13.59
CA SER A 316 57.25 -12.02 13.58
C SER A 316 58.60 -12.70 13.82
N ALA A 317 58.63 -13.93 14.37
CA ALA A 317 59.83 -14.67 14.63
C ALA A 317 60.51 -15.23 13.37
N LYS A 318 59.83 -15.30 12.22
CA LYS A 318 60.42 -15.76 10.95
C LYS A 318 61.14 -14.68 10.14
N GLY A 319 61.01 -13.42 10.53
CA GLY A 319 61.78 -12.31 9.95
C GLY A 319 63.09 -12.01 10.67
N GLY A 320 63.41 -12.79 11.69
CA GLY A 320 64.58 -12.58 12.54
C GLY A 320 65.85 -13.25 12.05
N GLY A 321 66.40 -12.78 10.97
CA GLY A 321 67.86 -12.92 10.75
C GLY A 321 68.56 -11.87 11.60
N GLY A 322 69.38 -12.29 12.55
CA GLY A 322 70.18 -11.61 13.58
C GLY A 322 70.71 -10.19 13.39
N GLY A 323 70.01 -9.26 12.85
CA GLY A 323 70.38 -7.85 12.76
C GLY A 323 69.64 -7.00 13.79
N SER A 324 70.30 -5.98 14.32
CA SER A 324 69.85 -5.09 15.41
C SER A 324 68.55 -4.32 15.12
N LYS A 325 67.91 -4.49 13.99
CA LYS A 325 66.65 -3.83 13.62
C LYS A 325 65.39 -4.71 13.72
N ALA A 326 65.54 -6.04 13.79
CA ALA A 326 64.43 -6.98 14.04
C ALA A 326 63.77 -6.77 15.42
N ALA A 327 64.45 -6.07 16.33
CA ALA A 327 63.97 -5.75 17.68
C ALA A 327 63.04 -4.48 17.73
N ALA A 328 62.85 -3.77 16.62
CA ALA A 328 62.10 -2.51 16.60
C ALA A 328 60.67 -2.61 16.06
N GLN A 329 60.28 -3.75 15.49
CA GLN A 329 58.91 -3.98 15.04
C GLN A 329 58.02 -4.37 16.22
N THR A 330 57.27 -3.40 16.72
CA THR A 330 56.36 -3.58 17.86
C THR A 330 54.96 -4.10 17.43
N THR A 331 54.70 -4.15 16.15
CA THR A 331 53.42 -4.61 15.57
C THR A 331 53.67 -5.80 14.65
N PRO A 332 53.00 -6.93 14.85
CA PRO A 332 53.11 -8.07 13.93
C PRO A 332 52.60 -7.69 12.54
N ALA A 333 53.28 -8.22 11.52
CA ALA A 333 52.79 -8.07 10.16
C ALA A 333 51.45 -8.79 10.01
N GLN A 334 50.53 -8.18 9.30
CA GLN A 334 49.18 -8.74 9.16
C GLN A 334 48.61 -8.55 7.75
N TYR A 335 47.68 -9.42 7.40
CA TYR A 335 46.78 -9.24 6.27
C TYR A 335 45.36 -9.05 6.80
N THR A 336 44.71 -8.04 6.32
CA THR A 336 43.28 -7.83 6.59
C THR A 336 42.49 -8.14 5.31
N ILE A 337 41.66 -9.16 5.37
CA ILE A 337 40.76 -9.57 4.30
C ILE A 337 39.36 -9.06 4.65
N THR A 338 38.79 -8.21 3.80
CA THR A 338 37.46 -7.65 4.02
C THR A 338 36.46 -8.31 3.08
N VAL A 339 35.27 -8.63 3.62
CA VAL A 339 34.12 -9.10 2.86
C VAL A 339 33.49 -7.89 2.17
N GLU A 340 33.46 -7.89 0.85
CA GLU A 340 32.90 -6.79 0.05
C GLU A 340 31.48 -7.03 -0.39
N GLU A 341 31.11 -8.26 -0.63
CA GLU A 341 29.76 -8.63 -1.05
C GLU A 341 29.31 -9.89 -0.32
N VAL A 342 28.02 -9.94 -0.01
CA VAL A 342 27.36 -11.10 0.58
C VAL A 342 26.08 -11.41 -0.18
N GLU A 343 25.76 -12.68 -0.31
CA GLU A 343 24.48 -13.17 -0.76
C GLU A 343 23.74 -13.80 0.42
N THR A 344 22.47 -13.44 0.59
CA THR A 344 21.62 -14.00 1.64
C THR A 344 20.69 -15.05 1.04
N THR A 345 20.85 -16.28 1.49
CA THR A 345 20.00 -17.40 1.10
C THR A 345 19.17 -17.85 2.29
N GLN A 346 17.91 -18.13 2.07
CA GLN A 346 17.05 -18.74 3.07
C GLN A 346 17.29 -20.25 3.06
N VAL A 347 17.56 -20.81 4.22
CA VAL A 347 17.71 -22.26 4.40
C VAL A 347 16.83 -22.71 5.55
N ASN A 348 16.30 -23.91 5.44
CA ASN A 348 15.53 -24.49 6.53
C ASN A 348 16.45 -24.75 7.74
N ALA A 349 16.14 -24.11 8.88
CA ALA A 349 16.93 -24.22 10.11
C ALA A 349 16.88 -25.62 10.70
N THR A 350 15.84 -26.35 10.41
CA THR A 350 15.59 -27.73 10.86
C THR A 350 15.59 -28.71 9.70
N ILE A 351 16.69 -28.79 8.95
CA ILE A 351 17.03 -30.06 8.32
C ILE A 351 17.58 -30.93 9.47
N SER A 352 16.73 -31.19 10.45
CA SER A 352 16.92 -32.28 11.35
C SER A 352 16.68 -33.58 10.55
N SER A 353 17.23 -34.64 10.99
CA SER A 353 17.21 -35.99 10.40
C SER A 353 15.81 -36.57 10.06
N ASN A 354 14.72 -35.79 10.18
CA ASN A 354 13.33 -36.21 10.01
C ASN A 354 12.59 -35.48 8.88
N GLY A 355 13.24 -34.58 8.09
CA GLY A 355 12.62 -33.98 6.90
C GLY A 355 11.40 -33.10 7.15
N ASP A 356 11.40 -32.36 8.25
CA ASP A 356 10.30 -31.43 8.60
C ASP A 356 10.13 -30.35 7.52
N GLY A 357 9.05 -30.42 6.76
CA GLY A 357 8.75 -29.55 5.65
C GLY A 357 8.63 -30.26 4.31
N LEU A 358 9.21 -31.43 4.19
CA LEU A 358 9.17 -32.22 2.98
C LEU A 358 8.01 -33.23 3.05
N VAL A 359 6.92 -32.89 2.38
CA VAL A 359 5.73 -33.75 2.31
C VAL A 359 5.81 -34.58 1.06
N ARG A 360 6.08 -35.86 1.22
CA ARG A 360 6.22 -36.83 0.12
C ARG A 360 5.40 -38.07 0.43
N PRO A 361 4.10 -38.04 0.23
CA PRO A 361 3.26 -39.22 0.40
C PRO A 361 3.76 -40.36 -0.51
N GLU A 362 3.40 -41.57 -0.17
CA GLU A 362 3.72 -42.75 -0.96
C GLU A 362 3.40 -42.52 -2.46
N PRO A 363 4.25 -42.94 -3.37
CA PRO A 363 3.97 -42.85 -4.79
C PRO A 363 2.66 -43.55 -5.17
N THR A 364 1.96 -42.99 -6.13
CA THR A 364 0.77 -43.65 -6.66
C THR A 364 1.13 -45.02 -7.26
N PRO A 365 0.24 -46.04 -7.19
CA PRO A 365 0.51 -47.35 -7.73
C PRO A 365 0.91 -47.32 -9.21
N PHE A 366 1.88 -48.15 -9.59
CA PHE A 366 2.26 -48.34 -11.00
C PHE A 366 1.20 -49.11 -11.81
N ASP A 367 0.34 -49.83 -11.12
CA ASP A 367 -0.70 -50.61 -11.74
C ASP A 367 -1.80 -49.73 -12.32
N ALA A 368 -1.94 -49.70 -13.62
CA ALA A 368 -2.99 -48.96 -14.33
C ALA A 368 -4.41 -49.42 -13.99
N GLN A 369 -4.60 -50.58 -13.37
CA GLN A 369 -5.90 -51.07 -12.91
C GLN A 369 -6.33 -50.45 -11.58
N THR A 370 -5.40 -49.90 -10.82
CA THR A 370 -5.68 -49.19 -9.56
C THR A 370 -6.05 -47.76 -9.89
N ALA A 371 -7.27 -47.35 -9.56
CA ALA A 371 -7.76 -46.00 -9.80
C ALA A 371 -7.01 -45.01 -8.88
N VAL A 372 -6.29 -44.08 -9.46
CA VAL A 372 -5.68 -42.95 -8.79
C VAL A 372 -6.62 -41.75 -8.87
N THR A 373 -7.12 -41.29 -7.71
CA THR A 373 -8.05 -40.19 -7.64
C THR A 373 -7.40 -38.95 -7.00
N ALA A 374 -7.93 -37.77 -7.31
CA ALA A 374 -7.50 -36.53 -6.68
C ALA A 374 -7.64 -36.61 -5.15
N ASP A 375 -8.70 -37.20 -4.65
CA ASP A 375 -8.96 -37.32 -3.21
C ASP A 375 -7.90 -38.16 -2.49
N THR A 376 -7.42 -39.26 -3.11
CA THR A 376 -6.34 -40.09 -2.52
C THR A 376 -5.01 -39.35 -2.44
N ILE A 377 -4.67 -38.61 -3.49
CA ILE A 377 -3.43 -37.81 -3.53
C ILE A 377 -3.51 -36.67 -2.52
N ILE A 378 -4.60 -35.89 -2.56
CA ILE A 378 -4.83 -34.77 -1.64
C ILE A 378 -4.85 -35.24 -0.17
N GLY A 379 -5.55 -36.36 0.09
CA GLY A 379 -5.60 -36.95 1.43
C GLY A 379 -4.23 -37.35 1.95
N GLY A 380 -3.36 -37.93 1.09
CA GLY A 380 -1.98 -38.24 1.43
C GLY A 380 -1.16 -37.00 1.77
N ILE A 381 -1.25 -35.95 0.95
CA ILE A 381 -0.55 -34.66 1.23
C ILE A 381 -1.02 -34.07 2.56
N ILE A 382 -2.33 -34.03 2.81
CA ILE A 382 -2.87 -33.45 4.04
C ILE A 382 -2.47 -34.23 5.28
N ALA A 383 -2.38 -35.56 5.17
CA ALA A 383 -2.00 -36.42 6.28
C ALA A 383 -0.56 -36.23 6.76
N ASP A 384 0.33 -35.85 5.84
CA ASP A 384 1.77 -35.73 6.09
C ASP A 384 2.21 -34.27 6.39
N LEU A 385 1.26 -33.35 6.57
CA LEU A 385 1.59 -31.94 6.79
C LEU A 385 2.31 -31.72 8.13
N PRO A 386 3.32 -30.84 8.16
CA PRO A 386 3.98 -30.48 9.40
C PRO A 386 3.06 -29.75 10.37
N SER A 387 3.35 -29.86 11.66
CA SER A 387 2.56 -29.22 12.71
C SER A 387 2.50 -27.69 12.54
N GLY A 388 1.32 -27.10 12.75
CA GLY A 388 1.10 -25.65 12.63
C GLY A 388 0.73 -25.16 11.24
N ILE A 389 0.68 -26.04 10.25
CA ILE A 389 0.11 -25.78 8.94
C ILE A 389 -1.19 -26.56 8.82
N ASN A 390 -2.26 -25.85 8.51
CA ASN A 390 -3.57 -26.43 8.33
C ASN A 390 -3.92 -26.47 6.85
N ALA A 391 -4.75 -27.43 6.45
CA ALA A 391 -5.19 -27.54 5.07
C ALA A 391 -6.68 -27.89 4.99
N LYS A 392 -7.29 -27.47 3.88
CA LYS A 392 -8.67 -27.82 3.51
C LYS A 392 -8.70 -28.17 2.03
N GLN A 393 -9.24 -29.33 1.71
CA GLN A 393 -9.50 -29.69 0.31
C GLN A 393 -10.61 -28.81 -0.26
N ILE A 394 -10.41 -28.28 -1.47
CA ILE A 394 -11.40 -27.53 -2.24
C ILE A 394 -11.35 -28.07 -3.69
N GLY A 395 -12.32 -28.91 -4.02
CA GLY A 395 -12.33 -29.57 -5.32
C GLY A 395 -11.05 -30.38 -5.56
N ASN A 396 -10.35 -30.11 -6.65
CA ASN A 396 -9.06 -30.71 -7.00
C ASN A 396 -7.85 -29.98 -6.41
N GLY A 397 -8.07 -29.14 -5.39
CA GLY A 397 -6.99 -28.36 -4.79
C GLY A 397 -6.97 -28.44 -3.29
N ILE A 398 -5.91 -27.88 -2.72
CA ILE A 398 -5.68 -27.78 -1.28
C ILE A 398 -5.47 -26.31 -0.92
N TYR A 399 -6.28 -25.78 -0.04
CA TYR A 399 -6.08 -24.50 0.58
C TYR A 399 -5.30 -24.66 1.88
N PHE A 400 -4.07 -24.14 1.92
CA PHE A 400 -3.23 -24.12 3.11
C PHE A 400 -3.39 -22.81 3.86
N PHE A 401 -3.35 -22.87 5.19
CA PHE A 401 -3.40 -21.70 6.04
C PHE A 401 -2.67 -21.93 7.37
N SER A 402 -2.05 -20.87 7.88
CA SER A 402 -1.34 -20.89 9.16
C SER A 402 -1.47 -19.53 9.86
N THR A 403 -1.29 -19.52 11.18
CA THR A 403 -1.15 -18.29 11.97
C THR A 403 0.22 -17.65 11.83
N GLN A 404 1.19 -18.35 11.23
CA GLN A 404 2.54 -17.89 10.95
C GLN A 404 2.80 -17.96 9.45
N SER A 405 3.69 -17.12 8.97
CA SER A 405 4.14 -17.14 7.59
C SER A 405 4.80 -18.47 7.26
N PHE A 406 4.51 -18.98 6.07
CA PHE A 406 5.12 -20.20 5.54
C PHE A 406 5.47 -20.04 4.05
N THR A 407 6.37 -20.86 3.58
CA THR A 407 6.73 -20.98 2.16
C THR A 407 6.32 -22.35 1.67
N ILE A 408 5.82 -22.44 0.44
CA ILE A 408 5.44 -23.68 -0.21
C ILE A 408 6.03 -23.75 -1.62
N ASN A 409 6.68 -24.86 -1.92
CA ASN A 409 7.19 -25.19 -3.25
C ASN A 409 6.68 -26.56 -3.66
N ILE A 410 6.53 -26.77 -4.95
CA ILE A 410 6.16 -28.06 -5.52
C ILE A 410 7.36 -28.71 -6.17
N VAL A 411 7.39 -30.04 -6.12
CA VAL A 411 8.51 -30.81 -6.68
C VAL A 411 8.31 -31.05 -8.18
N GLU A 412 7.07 -31.29 -8.59
CA GLU A 412 6.70 -31.65 -9.98
C GLU A 412 5.68 -30.65 -10.54
N ASN A 413 6.18 -29.70 -11.34
CA ASN A 413 5.36 -28.62 -11.90
C ASN A 413 4.32 -29.08 -12.94
N ASP A 414 4.50 -30.25 -13.52
CA ASP A 414 3.54 -30.78 -14.49
C ASP A 414 2.31 -31.41 -13.83
N LEU A 415 2.41 -31.83 -12.58
CA LEU A 415 1.35 -32.53 -11.86
C LEU A 415 0.54 -31.60 -10.97
N MET A 416 1.18 -30.57 -10.46
CA MET A 416 0.61 -29.65 -9.50
C MET A 416 1.03 -28.21 -9.81
N ARG A 417 0.25 -27.27 -9.32
CA ARG A 417 0.54 -25.84 -9.38
C ARG A 417 0.25 -25.21 -8.01
N VAL A 418 1.14 -24.35 -7.55
CA VAL A 418 0.95 -23.61 -6.32
C VAL A 418 0.80 -22.11 -6.59
N MET A 419 -0.09 -21.48 -5.85
CA MET A 419 -0.33 -20.05 -5.84
C MET A 419 -0.28 -19.58 -4.39
N GLN A 420 0.59 -18.63 -4.07
CA GLN A 420 0.68 -18.05 -2.73
C GLN A 420 0.33 -16.57 -2.75
N GLY A 421 1.16 -15.64 -2.87
CA GLY A 421 0.86 -14.20 -2.81
C GLY A 421 0.68 -13.56 -4.19
N SER A 422 1.33 -14.10 -5.21
CA SER A 422 1.32 -13.54 -6.56
C SER A 422 1.35 -14.63 -7.63
N VAL A 423 0.89 -14.25 -8.81
CA VAL A 423 1.01 -15.04 -10.05
C VAL A 423 1.47 -14.12 -11.18
N ASN A 424 2.15 -14.68 -12.15
CA ASN A 424 2.66 -13.91 -13.29
C ASN A 424 1.66 -13.84 -14.46
N ASP A 425 0.64 -14.70 -14.45
CA ASP A 425 -0.35 -14.79 -15.53
C ASP A 425 -1.71 -15.23 -14.98
N VAL A 426 -2.76 -14.57 -15.45
CA VAL A 426 -4.15 -14.89 -15.13
C VAL A 426 -4.52 -16.32 -15.56
N GLN A 427 -3.90 -16.85 -16.63
CA GLN A 427 -4.14 -18.22 -17.10
C GLN A 427 -3.69 -19.27 -16.08
N SER A 428 -2.82 -18.91 -15.15
CA SER A 428 -2.39 -19.81 -14.08
C SER A 428 -3.34 -19.86 -12.89
N LEU A 429 -4.42 -19.08 -12.90
CA LEU A 429 -5.39 -19.06 -11.82
C LEU A 429 -6.30 -20.28 -11.85
N PRO A 430 -6.55 -20.94 -10.70
CA PRO A 430 -7.45 -22.09 -10.63
C PRO A 430 -8.91 -21.69 -10.78
N ASN A 431 -9.72 -22.59 -11.38
CA ASN A 431 -11.16 -22.42 -11.49
C ASN A 431 -11.91 -22.77 -10.19
N GLN A 432 -11.23 -23.37 -9.23
CA GLN A 432 -11.75 -23.74 -7.93
C GLN A 432 -10.81 -23.20 -6.86
N CYS A 433 -11.33 -22.41 -5.94
CA CYS A 433 -10.54 -21.78 -4.92
C CYS A 433 -11.37 -21.50 -3.65
N LYS A 434 -10.71 -21.00 -2.63
CA LYS A 434 -11.36 -20.49 -1.43
C LYS A 434 -12.07 -19.18 -1.76
N ASN A 435 -13.36 -19.09 -1.41
CA ASN A 435 -14.10 -17.83 -1.55
C ASN A 435 -13.40 -16.69 -0.79
N GLY A 436 -13.21 -15.57 -1.48
CA GLY A 436 -12.49 -14.41 -0.94
C GLY A 436 -10.97 -14.53 -0.95
N TYR A 437 -10.38 -15.53 -1.61
CA TYR A 437 -8.94 -15.59 -1.81
C TYR A 437 -8.50 -14.44 -2.72
N ILE A 438 -7.44 -13.73 -2.33
CA ILE A 438 -6.90 -12.61 -3.11
C ILE A 438 -5.48 -12.92 -3.51
N VAL A 439 -5.14 -12.60 -4.76
CA VAL A 439 -3.81 -12.80 -5.33
C VAL A 439 -3.40 -11.57 -6.14
N ARG A 440 -2.13 -11.21 -6.10
CA ARG A 440 -1.55 -10.20 -6.97
C ARG A 440 -1.19 -10.82 -8.32
N VAL A 441 -1.57 -10.19 -9.40
CA VAL A 441 -1.09 -10.51 -10.75
C VAL A 441 0.05 -9.56 -11.07
N ALA A 442 1.27 -10.08 -11.11
CA ALA A 442 2.48 -9.31 -11.39
C ALA A 442 2.79 -9.38 -12.89
N ASN A 443 2.32 -8.38 -13.65
CA ASN A 443 2.46 -8.37 -15.11
C ASN A 443 3.86 -7.97 -15.60
N ALA A 444 4.61 -7.20 -14.84
CA ALA A 444 5.92 -6.70 -15.23
C ALA A 444 6.99 -7.04 -14.19
N LEU A 445 8.15 -7.50 -14.67
CA LEU A 445 9.31 -7.80 -13.83
C LEU A 445 9.95 -6.56 -13.18
N ARG A 446 9.55 -5.34 -13.56
CA ARG A 446 10.22 -4.09 -13.16
C ARG A 446 9.31 -2.90 -12.85
N ALA A 447 8.00 -3.00 -13.05
CA ALA A 447 7.05 -1.92 -12.79
C ALA A 447 5.88 -2.47 -11.97
N GLU A 448 5.79 -2.08 -10.71
CA GLU A 448 4.65 -2.43 -9.85
C GLU A 448 3.36 -1.69 -10.27
N GLU A 449 3.48 -0.72 -11.18
CA GLU A 449 2.38 0.10 -11.69
C GLU A 449 1.37 -0.68 -12.54
N ASP A 450 1.79 -1.81 -13.12
CA ASP A 450 0.93 -2.68 -13.94
C ASP A 450 0.35 -3.87 -13.15
N ASP A 451 0.66 -3.97 -11.87
CA ASP A 451 0.18 -5.03 -11.00
C ASP A 451 -1.25 -4.73 -10.54
N TYR A 452 -2.07 -5.77 -10.48
CA TYR A 452 -3.44 -5.67 -9.97
C TYR A 452 -3.82 -6.86 -9.11
N TYR A 453 -4.90 -6.74 -8.38
CA TYR A 453 -5.35 -7.75 -7.44
C TYR A 453 -6.64 -8.39 -7.92
N LEU A 454 -6.68 -9.71 -7.84
CA LEU A 454 -7.86 -10.50 -8.15
C LEU A 454 -8.36 -11.21 -6.90
N LYS A 455 -9.64 -11.16 -6.68
CA LYS A 455 -10.36 -11.86 -5.62
C LYS A 455 -11.21 -12.96 -6.23
N PHE A 456 -11.14 -14.14 -5.62
CA PHE A 456 -11.98 -15.26 -6.04
C PHE A 456 -13.39 -15.14 -5.46
N GLU A 457 -14.39 -15.17 -6.31
CA GLU A 457 -15.79 -15.19 -5.95
C GLU A 457 -16.41 -16.56 -6.27
N GLY A 458 -16.53 -17.36 -5.21
CA GLY A 458 -17.14 -18.69 -5.33
C GLY A 458 -18.65 -18.60 -5.55
N GLN A 459 -19.20 -19.59 -6.23
CA GLN A 459 -20.65 -19.67 -6.48
C GLN A 459 -21.44 -19.62 -5.16
N ASN A 460 -22.38 -18.70 -5.08
CA ASN A 460 -23.18 -18.44 -3.86
C ASN A 460 -22.33 -18.11 -2.61
N GLY A 461 -21.15 -17.52 -2.78
CA GLY A 461 -20.24 -17.15 -1.70
C GLY A 461 -19.58 -18.35 -1.00
N LYS A 462 -19.55 -19.53 -1.62
CA LYS A 462 -18.96 -20.75 -1.06
C LYS A 462 -17.61 -21.08 -1.71
N ASP A 463 -16.77 -21.80 -0.97
CA ASP A 463 -15.55 -22.38 -1.49
C ASP A 463 -15.87 -23.39 -2.61
N GLY A 464 -15.06 -23.46 -3.66
CA GLY A 464 -15.24 -24.35 -4.79
C GLY A 464 -15.14 -23.63 -6.14
N SER A 465 -16.02 -23.95 -7.08
CA SER A 465 -16.04 -23.31 -8.40
C SER A 465 -16.50 -21.85 -8.31
N GLY A 466 -15.89 -20.99 -9.11
CA GLY A 466 -16.19 -19.56 -9.11
C GLY A 466 -15.47 -18.81 -10.23
N SER A 467 -15.36 -17.51 -10.07
CA SER A 467 -14.67 -16.62 -11.00
C SER A 467 -13.74 -15.66 -10.25
N TRP A 468 -12.73 -15.18 -10.96
CA TRP A 468 -11.83 -14.15 -10.44
C TRP A 468 -12.32 -12.78 -10.88
N THR A 469 -12.43 -11.86 -9.94
CA THR A 469 -12.84 -10.48 -10.16
C THR A 469 -11.76 -9.54 -9.63
N GLU A 470 -11.53 -8.44 -10.31
CA GLU A 470 -10.57 -7.45 -9.85
C GLU A 470 -11.04 -6.84 -8.53
N CYS A 471 -10.09 -6.56 -7.64
CA CYS A 471 -10.36 -5.97 -6.32
C CYS A 471 -9.28 -4.97 -5.92
N ALA A 472 -9.57 -4.21 -4.88
CA ALA A 472 -8.59 -3.30 -4.30
C ALA A 472 -7.47 -4.05 -3.56
N LEU A 473 -6.33 -3.37 -3.37
CA LEU A 473 -5.20 -3.86 -2.57
C LEU A 473 -5.68 -4.33 -1.20
N PRO A 474 -5.39 -5.57 -0.80
CA PRO A 474 -5.82 -6.10 0.50
C PRO A 474 -5.28 -5.31 1.68
N GLY A 475 -6.15 -5.06 2.67
CA GLY A 475 -5.76 -4.42 3.91
C GLY A 475 -5.72 -2.89 3.88
N ILE A 476 -5.94 -2.27 2.73
CA ILE A 476 -6.18 -0.82 2.67
C ILE A 476 -7.65 -0.56 2.94
N THR A 477 -7.94 0.12 4.05
CA THR A 477 -9.27 0.65 4.32
C THR A 477 -9.29 2.11 3.89
N THR A 478 -10.01 2.40 2.82
CA THR A 478 -10.19 3.77 2.36
C THR A 478 -11.40 4.37 3.07
N THR A 479 -11.20 5.35 3.93
CA THR A 479 -12.27 6.09 4.58
C THR A 479 -12.14 7.55 4.17
N LEU A 480 -13.20 8.10 3.59
CA LEU A 480 -13.31 9.53 3.29
C LEU A 480 -13.96 10.22 4.49
N THR A 481 -13.24 11.11 5.16
CA THR A 481 -13.73 11.90 6.29
C THR A 481 -13.98 13.34 5.88
N ASN A 482 -14.85 14.04 6.61
CA ASN A 482 -15.30 15.41 6.33
C ASN A 482 -16.06 15.57 5.00
N MET A 483 -16.63 14.47 4.52
CA MET A 483 -17.53 14.49 3.36
C MET A 483 -18.85 15.18 3.71
N PRO A 484 -19.63 15.63 2.70
CA PRO A 484 -20.96 16.18 2.91
C PRO A 484 -21.85 15.27 3.77
N LEU A 485 -22.53 15.88 4.72
CA LEU A 485 -23.46 15.20 5.63
C LEU A 485 -24.84 15.09 5.00
N VAL A 486 -25.72 14.30 5.62
CA VAL A 486 -27.12 14.21 5.19
C VAL A 486 -28.09 14.52 6.34
N ILE A 487 -29.17 15.18 5.96
CA ILE A 487 -30.37 15.36 6.77
C ILE A 487 -31.47 14.54 6.10
N GLN A 488 -31.91 13.49 6.75
CA GLN A 488 -32.87 12.55 6.20
C GLN A 488 -34.09 12.42 7.09
N ARG A 489 -35.27 12.42 6.49
CA ARG A 489 -36.52 12.15 7.23
C ARG A 489 -36.64 10.64 7.46
N THR A 490 -36.46 10.21 8.68
CA THR A 490 -36.48 8.78 9.08
C THR A 490 -37.82 8.32 9.66
N ALA A 491 -38.65 9.28 10.11
CA ALA A 491 -40.01 9.02 10.58
C ALA A 491 -40.89 10.24 10.33
N THR A 492 -42.19 10.10 10.52
CA THR A 492 -43.19 11.17 10.26
C THR A 492 -42.86 12.50 10.96
N THR A 493 -42.27 12.45 12.13
CA THR A 493 -41.92 13.63 12.93
C THR A 493 -40.41 13.73 13.23
N THR A 494 -39.56 12.89 12.62
CA THR A 494 -38.16 12.81 12.96
C THR A 494 -37.25 12.97 11.73
N PHE A 495 -36.29 13.85 11.86
CA PHE A 495 -35.17 14.01 10.92
C PHE A 495 -33.88 13.53 11.58
N THR A 496 -33.11 12.70 10.89
CA THR A 496 -31.80 12.24 11.35
C THR A 496 -30.71 12.98 10.58
N VAL A 497 -29.76 13.55 11.31
CA VAL A 497 -28.59 14.24 10.76
C VAL A 497 -27.37 13.39 11.06
N ARG A 498 -26.66 12.99 10.00
CA ARG A 498 -25.56 12.03 10.15
C ARG A 498 -24.54 12.16 9.02
N PRO A 499 -23.33 11.62 9.20
CA PRO A 499 -22.44 11.32 8.08
C PRO A 499 -23.15 10.40 7.08
N PHE A 500 -22.87 10.60 5.80
CA PHE A 500 -23.38 9.72 4.74
C PHE A 500 -22.31 8.68 4.40
N THR A 501 -22.74 7.50 3.99
CA THR A 501 -21.83 6.43 3.56
C THR A 501 -21.42 6.70 2.11
N TYR A 502 -20.12 6.78 1.89
CA TYR A 502 -19.54 6.93 0.57
C TYR A 502 -18.80 5.66 0.20
N GLY A 503 -18.86 5.29 -1.08
CA GLY A 503 -18.19 4.11 -1.60
C GLY A 503 -16.67 4.22 -1.45
N THR A 504 -16.05 3.07 -1.25
CA THR A 504 -14.60 2.92 -1.13
C THR A 504 -13.98 2.56 -2.47
N ARG A 505 -12.65 2.44 -2.51
CA ARG A 505 -11.94 1.92 -3.69
C ARG A 505 -12.31 0.45 -3.90
N ASP A 506 -12.90 0.13 -5.04
CA ASP A 506 -13.33 -1.23 -5.39
C ASP A 506 -12.19 -2.05 -6.00
N VAL A 507 -11.28 -1.41 -6.73
CA VAL A 507 -10.18 -2.03 -7.45
C VAL A 507 -8.92 -1.16 -7.39
N GLY A 508 -7.77 -1.77 -7.68
CA GLY A 508 -6.49 -1.09 -7.76
C GLY A 508 -5.91 -0.66 -6.40
N ASP A 509 -4.93 0.20 -6.46
CA ASP A 509 -4.20 0.78 -5.33
C ASP A 509 -4.08 2.31 -5.46
N THR A 510 -3.13 2.92 -4.75
CA THR A 510 -2.92 4.38 -4.80
C THR A 510 -2.33 4.87 -6.13
N PHE A 511 -1.73 4.00 -6.94
CA PHE A 511 -1.13 4.34 -8.23
C PHE A 511 -2.12 4.11 -9.37
N THR A 512 -2.77 2.95 -9.41
CA THR A 512 -3.67 2.54 -10.48
C THR A 512 -5.07 3.14 -10.34
N ASN A 513 -5.51 3.37 -9.10
CA ASN A 513 -6.79 4.01 -8.78
C ASN A 513 -6.59 5.04 -7.67
N PRO A 514 -6.03 6.21 -8.00
CA PRO A 514 -5.68 7.22 -7.02
C PRO A 514 -6.90 7.78 -6.29
N MET A 515 -6.64 8.47 -5.19
CA MET A 515 -7.66 9.18 -4.44
C MET A 515 -8.40 10.19 -5.32
N PRO A 516 -9.72 10.36 -5.11
CA PRO A 516 -10.49 11.39 -5.79
C PRO A 516 -9.85 12.78 -5.60
N SER A 517 -9.90 13.61 -6.63
CA SER A 517 -9.21 14.91 -6.68
C SER A 517 -9.73 15.96 -5.68
N PHE A 518 -10.84 15.67 -4.98
CA PHE A 518 -11.33 16.50 -3.88
C PHE A 518 -10.63 16.22 -2.54
N VAL A 519 -9.88 15.13 -2.42
CA VAL A 519 -9.09 14.84 -1.20
C VAL A 519 -8.05 15.95 -0.99
N GLY A 520 -7.95 16.47 0.21
CA GLY A 520 -7.16 17.65 0.52
C GLY A 520 -7.83 18.98 0.23
N LYS A 521 -9.08 18.98 -0.30
CA LYS A 521 -9.86 20.18 -0.60
C LYS A 521 -11.17 20.22 0.18
N ARG A 522 -11.88 21.32 0.12
CA ARG A 522 -13.25 21.47 0.64
C ARG A 522 -14.25 21.35 -0.50
N ILE A 523 -15.43 20.87 -0.18
CA ILE A 523 -16.52 20.80 -1.16
C ILE A 523 -17.24 22.14 -1.18
N ASN A 524 -17.14 22.86 -2.28
CA ASN A 524 -17.78 24.16 -2.46
C ASN A 524 -19.28 24.04 -2.73
N LYS A 525 -19.70 22.99 -3.46
CA LYS A 525 -21.10 22.72 -3.78
C LYS A 525 -21.34 21.26 -4.10
N VAL A 526 -22.54 20.80 -3.79
CA VAL A 526 -23.05 19.47 -4.15
C VAL A 526 -24.15 19.66 -5.19
N LEU A 527 -24.10 18.87 -6.26
CA LEU A 527 -25.06 18.88 -7.36
C LEU A 527 -25.52 17.45 -7.68
N PHE A 528 -26.64 17.33 -8.37
CA PHE A 528 -27.13 16.04 -8.85
C PHE A 528 -27.49 16.12 -10.33
N PHE A 529 -26.87 15.23 -11.12
CA PHE A 529 -27.05 15.23 -12.56
C PHE A 529 -26.96 13.82 -13.14
N ARG A 530 -27.89 13.43 -14.00
CA ARG A 530 -27.93 12.13 -14.69
C ARG A 530 -27.70 10.94 -13.74
N ASN A 531 -28.39 10.95 -12.61
CA ASN A 531 -28.29 9.92 -11.59
C ASN A 531 -26.88 9.77 -10.95
N ARG A 532 -26.15 10.87 -10.89
CA ARG A 532 -24.83 10.99 -10.25
C ARG A 532 -24.83 12.15 -9.25
N LEU A 533 -24.18 11.94 -8.12
CA LEU A 533 -23.83 13.03 -7.23
C LEU A 533 -22.56 13.71 -7.78
N ALA A 534 -22.57 15.02 -7.92
CA ALA A 534 -21.44 15.81 -8.37
C ALA A 534 -20.95 16.74 -7.25
N LEU A 535 -19.65 16.82 -7.09
CA LEU A 535 -18.99 17.66 -6.09
C LEU A 535 -18.10 18.68 -6.80
N LEU A 536 -18.19 19.93 -6.37
CA LEU A 536 -17.28 20.98 -6.80
C LEU A 536 -16.20 21.16 -5.73
N ALA A 537 -14.94 20.98 -6.10
CA ALA A 537 -13.81 21.09 -5.17
C ALA A 537 -12.56 21.65 -5.87
N GLY A 538 -12.13 22.83 -5.46
CA GLY A 538 -11.09 23.56 -6.17
C GLY A 538 -11.52 23.81 -7.62
N GLU A 539 -10.69 23.47 -8.57
CA GLU A 539 -10.92 23.61 -10.01
C GLU A 539 -11.63 22.39 -10.65
N ASN A 540 -12.04 21.41 -9.84
CA ASN A 540 -12.54 20.14 -10.34
C ASN A 540 -14.05 20.00 -10.12
N VAL A 541 -14.70 19.39 -11.09
CA VAL A 541 -16.05 18.84 -10.99
C VAL A 541 -15.93 17.32 -10.98
N ILE A 542 -16.28 16.70 -9.89
CA ILE A 542 -16.11 15.26 -9.68
C ILE A 542 -17.51 14.64 -9.54
N THR A 543 -17.81 13.66 -10.39
CA THR A 543 -19.10 12.96 -10.36
C THR A 543 -18.94 11.55 -9.81
N SER A 544 -19.94 11.10 -9.05
CA SER A 544 -19.99 9.71 -8.59
C SER A 544 -20.33 8.75 -9.72
N ARG A 545 -20.15 7.46 -9.46
CA ARG A 545 -20.72 6.38 -10.28
C ARG A 545 -22.23 6.56 -10.47
N PRO A 546 -22.79 6.28 -11.66
CA PRO A 546 -24.22 6.41 -11.88
C PRO A 546 -25.02 5.37 -11.10
N GLY A 547 -26.20 5.74 -10.62
CA GLY A 547 -27.13 4.82 -9.98
C GLY A 547 -26.83 4.45 -8.54
N THR A 548 -25.79 5.02 -7.92
CA THR A 548 -25.37 4.70 -6.55
C THR A 548 -25.68 5.80 -5.55
N LEU A 549 -26.88 6.41 -5.62
CA LEU A 549 -27.24 7.50 -4.71
C LEU A 549 -27.26 7.05 -3.24
N GLY A 550 -27.46 5.76 -2.96
CA GLY A 550 -27.41 5.20 -1.61
C GLY A 550 -26.00 5.13 -1.03
N GLU A 551 -24.98 4.96 -1.88
CA GLU A 551 -23.57 4.90 -1.53
C GLU A 551 -22.73 5.45 -2.69
N PRO A 552 -22.64 6.79 -2.86
CA PRO A 552 -21.92 7.38 -3.97
C PRO A 552 -20.44 7.03 -3.95
N ASN A 553 -19.94 6.45 -5.04
CA ASN A 553 -18.54 6.10 -5.22
C ASN A 553 -17.88 7.08 -6.20
N PHE A 554 -16.75 7.65 -5.80
CA PHE A 554 -16.02 8.67 -6.55
C PHE A 554 -14.65 8.20 -7.05
N PHE A 555 -14.31 6.91 -6.93
CA PHE A 555 -13.05 6.40 -7.44
C PHE A 555 -13.03 6.32 -8.97
N ILE A 556 -11.85 6.47 -9.56
CA ILE A 556 -11.65 6.82 -10.98
C ILE A 556 -12.33 5.88 -11.96
N GLU A 557 -12.34 4.59 -11.71
CA GLU A 557 -12.97 3.60 -12.60
C GLU A 557 -14.51 3.66 -12.59
N THR A 558 -15.07 4.34 -11.60
CA THR A 558 -16.52 4.45 -11.44
C THR A 558 -17.04 5.90 -11.55
N ALA A 559 -16.14 6.87 -11.65
CA ALA A 559 -16.45 8.30 -11.63
C ALA A 559 -15.89 9.04 -12.85
N LEU A 560 -16.35 10.27 -13.04
CA LEU A 560 -15.82 11.20 -14.02
C LEU A 560 -15.32 12.46 -13.30
N THR A 561 -14.11 12.90 -13.62
CA THR A 561 -13.55 14.16 -13.15
C THR A 561 -13.29 15.07 -14.34
N VAL A 562 -13.73 16.32 -14.26
CA VAL A 562 -13.46 17.37 -15.23
C VAL A 562 -12.75 18.51 -14.50
N SER A 563 -11.61 18.92 -15.02
CA SER A 563 -10.85 20.07 -14.50
C SER A 563 -10.96 21.24 -15.45
N VAL A 564 -11.02 22.45 -14.92
CA VAL A 564 -10.90 23.68 -15.72
C VAL A 564 -9.44 23.99 -16.01
N ALA A 565 -9.20 24.69 -17.12
CA ALA A 565 -7.83 24.98 -17.57
C ALA A 565 -7.09 25.99 -16.67
N ASP A 566 -7.82 26.88 -16.02
CA ASP A 566 -7.26 27.89 -15.13
C ASP A 566 -7.39 27.46 -13.65
N PRO A 567 -6.41 27.75 -12.78
CA PRO A 567 -6.46 27.39 -11.38
C PRO A 567 -7.41 28.29 -10.60
N VAL A 568 -8.72 28.05 -10.74
CA VAL A 568 -9.78 28.79 -10.06
C VAL A 568 -10.62 27.86 -9.18
N ASP A 569 -11.14 28.39 -8.07
CA ASP A 569 -12.10 27.67 -7.25
C ASP A 569 -13.49 27.77 -7.86
N ILE A 570 -14.04 26.64 -8.31
CA ILE A 570 -15.41 26.58 -8.81
C ILE A 570 -16.36 26.66 -7.62
N SER A 571 -17.09 27.76 -7.50
CA SER A 571 -18.04 27.99 -6.41
C SER A 571 -19.50 27.77 -6.82
N ALA A 572 -19.81 27.81 -8.12
CA ALA A 572 -21.13 27.61 -8.66
C ALA A 572 -21.09 26.89 -10.00
N ALA A 573 -22.11 26.09 -10.26
CA ALA A 573 -22.38 25.47 -11.55
C ALA A 573 -23.88 25.44 -11.80
N SER A 574 -24.27 25.51 -13.07
CA SER A 574 -25.63 25.33 -13.51
C SER A 574 -25.75 24.07 -14.35
N MET A 575 -26.83 23.36 -14.24
CA MET A 575 -27.10 22.16 -15.01
C MET A 575 -28.18 22.40 -16.04
N PHE A 576 -27.90 21.97 -17.27
CA PHE A 576 -28.86 22.03 -18.38
C PHE A 576 -29.40 20.63 -18.68
N PRO A 577 -30.60 20.52 -19.30
CA PRO A 577 -31.21 19.21 -19.53
C PRO A 577 -30.41 18.27 -20.42
N SER A 578 -29.56 18.79 -21.29
CA SER A 578 -28.77 18.00 -22.26
C SER A 578 -27.31 17.82 -21.87
N ASP A 579 -26.73 18.79 -21.15
CA ASP A 579 -25.29 18.83 -20.88
C ASP A 579 -25.02 19.16 -19.41
N LEU A 580 -23.86 18.73 -18.93
CA LEU A 580 -23.44 19.05 -17.56
C LEU A 580 -22.94 20.49 -17.46
N PHE A 581 -22.36 21.00 -18.54
CA PHE A 581 -21.78 22.34 -18.66
C PHE A 581 -22.02 22.90 -20.07
N ASP A 582 -22.35 24.16 -20.15
CA ASP A 582 -22.20 25.00 -21.33
C ASP A 582 -21.14 26.06 -21.08
#